data_c7f7389f3b852f7ad446f42e6b626d07
#
_entry.id   c7f7389f3b852f7ad446f42e6b626d07
#
_cell.length_a   1.000
_cell.length_b   1.000
_cell.length_c   1.000
_cell.angle_alpha   90.00
_cell.angle_beta   90.00
_cell.angle_gamma   90.00
#
_symmetry.space_group_name_H-M   'P 1'
#
loop_
_entity.id
_entity.type
_entity.pdbx_description
1 polymer ?
#
loop_
_entity_poly.entity_id
_entity_poly.type
_entity_poly.pdbx_seq_one_letter_code
_entity_poly.pdbx_strand_id
1 'polypeptide(L)'
;MLQRQILLFLRPVSRCSSLPVTSRPCSSKPSDHDPPVENESLLENLSIMGVDLPSARRRQPGVLRKLLTNEQGLAHFLKSKGADQETVASIISRFPRSITRSCEHLEERWRLWRNVFKSDREVVGILSRSPESFFRSSDNKNLEKNISFLMTLGITTKDLHRLLTTAPRTFSNSVELNRNMVEFLKSVCLSFDGKDPERFARTVISRNLYVFIRSTNRIRANVEFLSRSLRLSNAEALVLFQTHGAQILDLSHESLKKNFESLRMKLQSLGCDDADFKRMILNYSLVLFVSSERLNEKLDCLMDGGIHVKQVIQKPKVLDFSIDSIRQRLHDLNRLGYDFQKNGIAVLDTSKKRFLAKLERLSSAENEDTRSV
;
A
#
# COMPACT_ATOMS: atom_id res chain seq x y z
N MET A 1 5.40 -13.09 -0.31
CA MET A 1 5.94 -12.57 -1.58
C MET A 1 5.03 -11.50 -2.19
N LEU A 2 3.71 -11.67 -2.23
CA LEU A 2 2.75 -10.66 -2.74
C LEU A 2 2.88 -9.27 -2.11
N GLN A 3 3.12 -9.18 -0.80
CA GLN A 3 3.27 -7.88 -0.11
C GLN A 3 4.46 -7.05 -0.62
N ARG A 4 5.50 -7.66 -1.18
CA ARG A 4 6.62 -6.94 -1.80
C ARG A 4 6.31 -6.45 -3.22
N GLN A 5 5.50 -7.17 -3.98
CA GLN A 5 5.13 -6.76 -5.34
C GLN A 5 4.07 -5.64 -5.34
N ILE A 6 3.11 -5.67 -4.40
CA ILE A 6 2.13 -4.59 -4.24
C ILE A 6 2.80 -3.27 -3.85
N LEU A 7 3.87 -3.30 -3.04
CA LEU A 7 4.65 -2.11 -2.66
C LEU A 7 5.45 -1.49 -3.82
N LEU A 8 5.84 -2.27 -4.83
CA LEU A 8 6.56 -1.77 -6.01
C LEU A 8 5.65 -1.05 -7.01
N PHE A 9 4.34 -1.27 -6.98
CA PHE A 9 3.38 -0.66 -7.91
C PHE A 9 2.65 0.57 -7.36
N LEU A 10 2.79 0.89 -6.08
CA LEU A 10 2.25 2.10 -5.49
C LEU A 10 3.27 3.25 -5.59
N ARG A 11 3.57 3.71 -6.81
CA ARG A 11 4.15 5.05 -6.97
C ARG A 11 3.11 6.06 -6.51
N PRO A 12 3.46 7.02 -5.65
CA PRO A 12 2.53 8.07 -5.29
C PRO A 12 2.28 8.94 -6.52
N VAL A 13 1.11 8.84 -7.09
CA VAL A 13 0.62 9.83 -8.05
C VAL A 13 0.24 11.07 -7.24
N SER A 14 1.19 11.98 -7.08
CA SER A 14 0.93 13.32 -6.59
C SER A 14 0.22 14.12 -7.70
N ARG A 15 -1.09 14.09 -7.74
CA ARG A 15 -1.87 15.16 -8.31
C ARG A 15 -2.85 15.65 -7.26
N CYS A 16 -2.47 16.75 -6.60
CA CYS A 16 -3.40 17.64 -5.91
C CYS A 16 -4.34 18.24 -6.95
N SER A 17 -5.59 17.80 -6.97
CA SER A 17 -6.68 18.57 -7.56
C SER A 17 -7.06 19.66 -6.56
N SER A 18 -6.80 20.90 -6.94
CA SER A 18 -7.23 22.12 -6.27
C SER A 18 -8.74 22.23 -6.31
N LEU A 19 -9.37 22.33 -5.15
CA LEU A 19 -10.74 22.83 -5.01
C LEU A 19 -10.73 24.35 -5.04
N PRO A 20 -11.72 25.03 -5.63
CA PRO A 20 -11.77 26.48 -5.66
C PRO A 20 -12.08 27.05 -4.28
N VAL A 21 -11.17 27.88 -3.78
CA VAL A 21 -11.40 28.71 -2.60
C VAL A 21 -12.13 29.97 -3.05
N THR A 22 -13.32 30.19 -2.51
CA THR A 22 -14.06 31.45 -2.65
C THR A 22 -13.25 32.61 -2.09
N SER A 23 -12.99 33.58 -2.93
CA SER A 23 -12.26 34.81 -2.63
C SER A 23 -13.03 35.70 -1.66
N ARG A 24 -12.41 36.04 -0.53
CA ARG A 24 -12.71 37.28 0.21
C ARG A 24 -11.71 38.36 -0.24
N PRO A 25 -12.14 39.60 -0.48
CA PRO A 25 -11.23 40.65 -0.88
C PRO A 25 -10.38 41.08 0.32
N CYS A 26 -9.07 41.02 0.16
CA CYS A 26 -8.13 41.62 1.09
C CYS A 26 -7.37 42.75 0.41
N SER A 27 -7.32 43.86 1.10
CA SER A 27 -6.74 45.13 0.73
C SER A 27 -5.27 45.07 0.32
N SER A 28 -4.91 45.94 -0.63
CA SER A 28 -3.60 46.55 -0.96
C SER A 28 -2.34 45.68 -0.83
N LYS A 29 -1.79 45.30 -1.98
CA LYS A 29 -0.46 44.76 -2.17
C LYS A 29 0.62 45.84 -1.99
N PRO A 30 1.76 45.52 -1.37
CA PRO A 30 3.03 46.07 -1.79
C PRO A 30 3.59 45.24 -2.93
N SER A 31 3.95 45.89 -4.00
CA SER A 31 4.74 45.37 -5.10
C SER A 31 6.18 45.19 -4.64
N ASP A 32 6.70 43.96 -4.67
CA ASP A 32 8.12 43.74 -4.98
C ASP A 32 8.30 42.27 -5.37
N HIS A 33 8.62 42.05 -6.64
CA HIS A 33 8.88 40.77 -7.26
C HIS A 33 10.38 40.50 -7.33
N ASP A 34 11.02 40.34 -6.18
CA ASP A 34 12.24 39.55 -6.15
C ASP A 34 11.88 38.13 -5.67
N PRO A 35 12.36 37.07 -6.35
CA PRO A 35 12.18 35.73 -5.85
C PRO A 35 12.79 35.66 -4.45
N PRO A 36 12.07 35.15 -3.45
CA PRO A 36 12.57 35.15 -2.07
C PRO A 36 13.90 34.44 -2.00
N VAL A 37 14.94 35.20 -1.58
CA VAL A 37 16.35 34.80 -1.59
C VAL A 37 16.57 33.58 -0.70
N GLU A 38 17.25 32.57 -1.23
CA GLU A 38 17.67 31.38 -0.45
C GLU A 38 18.78 31.79 0.54
N ASN A 39 18.90 31.07 1.65
CA ASN A 39 19.94 31.29 2.64
C ASN A 39 21.28 30.70 2.15
N GLU A 40 22.18 31.53 1.67
CA GLU A 40 23.47 31.12 1.09
C GLU A 40 24.32 30.30 2.07
N SER A 41 24.40 30.71 3.34
CA SER A 41 25.16 29.98 4.36
C SER A 41 24.58 28.58 4.61
N LEU A 42 23.25 28.44 4.60
CA LEU A 42 22.61 27.14 4.69
C LEU A 42 22.91 26.28 3.46
N LEU A 43 22.86 26.86 2.26
CA LEU A 43 23.18 26.13 1.02
C LEU A 43 24.61 25.61 0.99
N GLU A 44 25.57 26.44 1.45
CA GLU A 44 26.98 26.06 1.57
C GLU A 44 27.13 24.89 2.56
N ASN A 45 26.56 24.98 3.76
CA ASN A 45 26.58 23.91 4.76
C ASN A 45 26.01 22.61 4.20
N LEU A 46 24.85 22.66 3.54
CA LEU A 46 24.22 21.49 2.96
C LEU A 46 25.03 20.90 1.83
N SER A 47 25.70 21.74 1.01
CA SER A 47 26.61 21.29 -0.05
C SER A 47 27.80 20.55 0.51
N ILE A 48 28.47 21.08 1.55
CA ILE A 48 29.59 20.43 2.25
C ILE A 48 29.14 19.08 2.85
N MET A 49 27.88 18.99 3.33
CA MET A 49 27.33 17.76 3.84
C MET A 49 27.00 16.72 2.75
N GLY A 50 27.10 17.06 1.46
CA GLY A 50 26.80 16.19 0.33
C GLY A 50 25.31 16.10 -0.01
N VAL A 51 24.51 17.09 0.41
CA VAL A 51 23.06 17.11 0.14
C VAL A 51 22.80 17.46 -1.33
N ASP A 52 21.91 16.71 -1.98
CA ASP A 52 21.39 17.01 -3.32
C ASP A 52 20.46 18.24 -3.27
N LEU A 53 21.04 19.44 -3.43
CA LEU A 53 20.30 20.71 -3.42
C LEU A 53 19.20 20.80 -4.48
N PRO A 54 19.40 20.36 -5.75
CA PRO A 54 18.34 20.29 -6.74
C PRO A 54 17.15 19.46 -6.28
N SER A 55 17.39 18.32 -5.67
CA SER A 55 16.32 17.48 -5.10
C SER A 55 15.62 18.15 -3.92
N ALA A 56 16.38 18.77 -3.02
CA ALA A 56 15.84 19.49 -1.87
C ALA A 56 14.93 20.66 -2.30
N ARG A 57 15.35 21.45 -3.31
CA ARG A 57 14.53 22.54 -3.90
C ARG A 57 13.22 22.03 -4.47
N ARG A 58 13.24 20.96 -5.26
CA ARG A 58 12.02 20.40 -5.84
C ARG A 58 11.02 19.92 -4.78
N ARG A 59 11.52 19.41 -3.65
CA ARG A 59 10.68 18.83 -2.60
C ARG A 59 10.11 19.85 -1.64
N GLN A 60 10.95 20.74 -1.12
CA GLN A 60 10.56 21.69 -0.07
C GLN A 60 11.34 23.01 -0.16
N PRO A 61 11.12 23.82 -1.21
CA PRO A 61 11.92 25.03 -1.48
C PRO A 61 11.90 26.04 -0.33
N GLY A 62 10.80 26.16 0.39
CA GLY A 62 10.67 27.11 1.50
C GLY A 62 11.59 26.81 2.70
N VAL A 63 12.15 25.61 2.82
CA VAL A 63 13.09 25.27 3.88
C VAL A 63 14.45 25.92 3.66
N LEU A 64 14.88 26.04 2.40
CA LEU A 64 16.18 26.59 2.03
C LEU A 64 16.28 28.13 2.22
N ARG A 65 15.17 28.76 2.55
CA ARG A 65 15.08 30.21 2.84
C ARG A 65 15.07 30.50 4.34
N LYS A 66 15.08 29.48 5.20
CA LYS A 66 15.02 29.65 6.64
C LYS A 66 16.34 30.16 7.19
N LEU A 67 16.26 31.15 8.08
CA LEU A 67 17.41 31.70 8.80
C LEU A 67 17.84 30.81 9.98
N LEU A 68 16.87 30.14 10.59
CA LEU A 68 17.13 29.25 11.73
C LEU A 68 16.88 27.81 11.34
N THR A 69 17.94 27.04 11.28
CA THR A 69 17.96 25.60 10.95
C THR A 69 18.93 24.88 11.89
N ASN A 70 18.84 23.58 11.94
CA ASN A 70 19.62 22.70 12.82
C ASN A 70 20.25 21.55 12.00
N GLU A 71 20.79 21.86 10.82
CA GLU A 71 21.36 20.86 9.91
C GLU A 71 22.55 20.12 10.52
N GLN A 72 23.44 20.86 11.22
CA GLN A 72 24.59 20.25 11.89
C GLN A 72 24.19 19.41 13.11
N GLY A 73 23.25 19.91 13.92
CA GLY A 73 22.71 19.14 15.04
C GLY A 73 21.99 17.88 14.61
N LEU A 74 21.23 17.94 13.52
CA LEU A 74 20.59 16.76 12.92
C LEU A 74 21.65 15.75 12.42
N ALA A 75 22.71 16.23 11.75
CA ALA A 75 23.78 15.38 11.27
C ALA A 75 24.51 14.69 12.42
N HIS A 76 24.86 15.43 13.46
CA HIS A 76 25.49 14.88 14.66
C HIS A 76 24.59 13.83 15.33
N PHE A 77 23.32 14.16 15.51
CA PHE A 77 22.33 13.25 16.06
C PHE A 77 22.23 11.94 15.25
N LEU A 78 22.05 12.00 13.92
CA LEU A 78 21.92 10.80 13.11
C LEU A 78 23.21 9.97 13.12
N LYS A 79 24.40 10.62 13.10
CA LYS A 79 25.70 9.94 13.22
C LYS A 79 25.86 9.23 14.57
N SER A 80 25.42 9.83 15.65
CA SER A 80 25.45 9.19 16.99
C SER A 80 24.56 7.95 17.06
N LYS A 81 23.54 7.83 16.19
CA LYS A 81 22.68 6.66 16.03
C LYS A 81 23.18 5.65 14.98
N GLY A 82 24.35 5.87 14.40
CA GLY A 82 25.00 4.95 13.47
C GLY A 82 24.72 5.21 11.99
N ALA A 83 24.20 6.40 11.62
CA ALA A 83 24.12 6.80 10.21
C ALA A 83 25.50 7.28 9.71
N ASP A 84 25.87 6.87 8.49
CA ASP A 84 27.01 7.44 7.80
C ASP A 84 26.67 8.78 7.11
N GLN A 85 27.69 9.43 6.58
CA GLN A 85 27.53 10.75 5.94
C GLN A 85 26.59 10.71 4.74
N GLU A 86 26.67 9.66 3.93
CA GLU A 86 25.81 9.47 2.75
C GLU A 86 24.34 9.32 3.15
N THR A 87 24.07 8.54 4.17
CA THR A 87 22.72 8.36 4.73
C THR A 87 22.16 9.69 5.25
N VAL A 88 22.96 10.48 5.97
CA VAL A 88 22.56 11.82 6.47
C VAL A 88 22.21 12.73 5.29
N ALA A 89 23.08 12.83 4.29
CA ALA A 89 22.85 13.63 3.09
C ALA A 89 21.59 13.19 2.33
N SER A 90 21.41 11.89 2.16
CA SER A 90 20.21 11.32 1.53
C SER A 90 18.91 11.65 2.28
N ILE A 91 18.93 11.56 3.61
CA ILE A 91 17.77 11.91 4.45
C ILE A 91 17.38 13.37 4.25
N ILE A 92 18.35 14.29 4.32
CA ILE A 92 18.10 15.73 4.15
C ILE A 92 17.64 16.04 2.72
N SER A 93 18.28 15.46 1.70
CA SER A 93 17.91 15.62 0.28
C SER A 93 16.45 15.21 0.01
N ARG A 94 16.03 14.13 0.65
CA ARG A 94 14.67 13.56 0.46
C ARG A 94 13.62 14.22 1.33
N PHE A 95 14.01 14.73 2.50
CA PHE A 95 13.10 15.43 3.42
C PHE A 95 13.78 16.65 4.07
N PRO A 96 14.00 17.75 3.31
CA PRO A 96 14.72 18.93 3.78
C PRO A 96 14.19 19.51 5.09
N ARG A 97 12.89 19.42 5.32
CA ARG A 97 12.26 19.90 6.56
C ARG A 97 12.81 19.23 7.85
N SER A 98 13.55 18.14 7.72
CA SER A 98 14.23 17.48 8.84
C SER A 98 15.17 18.41 9.60
N ILE A 99 15.87 19.34 8.90
CA ILE A 99 16.79 20.31 9.50
C ILE A 99 16.11 21.37 10.39
N THR A 100 14.79 21.40 10.44
CA THR A 100 14.04 22.32 11.28
C THR A 100 13.66 21.73 12.65
N ARG A 101 14.17 20.55 12.98
CA ARG A 101 13.89 19.88 14.25
C ARG A 101 14.97 20.18 15.28
N SER A 102 14.57 20.49 16.52
CA SER A 102 15.53 20.63 17.64
C SER A 102 16.07 19.27 18.07
N CYS A 103 17.21 19.27 18.75
CA CYS A 103 17.83 18.05 19.25
C CYS A 103 16.93 17.34 20.26
N GLU A 104 16.27 18.07 21.15
CA GLU A 104 15.34 17.53 22.14
C GLU A 104 14.17 16.82 21.45
N HIS A 105 13.61 17.44 20.42
CA HIS A 105 12.54 16.83 19.63
C HIS A 105 12.99 15.54 18.96
N LEU A 106 14.21 15.50 18.42
CA LEU A 106 14.77 14.31 17.75
C LEU A 106 15.01 13.18 18.75
N GLU A 107 15.57 13.46 19.93
CA GLU A 107 15.82 12.45 20.96
C GLU A 107 14.50 11.88 21.51
N GLU A 108 13.51 12.74 21.80
CA GLU A 108 12.21 12.29 22.27
C GLU A 108 11.52 11.38 21.23
N ARG A 109 11.53 11.78 19.96
CA ARG A 109 10.97 10.97 18.87
C ARG A 109 11.71 9.66 18.67
N TRP A 110 13.05 9.69 18.78
CA TRP A 110 13.86 8.50 18.69
C TRP A 110 13.51 7.49 19.79
N ARG A 111 13.35 7.97 21.02
CA ARG A 111 12.92 7.13 22.14
C ARG A 111 11.55 6.47 21.86
N LEU A 112 10.57 7.21 21.34
CA LEU A 112 9.27 6.65 20.96
C LEU A 112 9.40 5.57 19.89
N TRP A 113 10.25 5.78 18.91
CA TRP A 113 10.51 4.78 17.88
C TRP A 113 11.24 3.56 18.43
N ARG A 114 12.19 3.74 19.34
CA ARG A 114 12.91 2.64 20.00
C ARG A 114 11.98 1.74 20.84
N ASN A 115 10.84 2.21 21.26
CA ASN A 115 9.82 1.38 21.91
C ASN A 115 9.13 0.41 20.89
N VAL A 116 9.20 0.73 19.61
CA VAL A 116 8.60 -0.09 18.53
C VAL A 116 9.66 -0.91 17.79
N PHE A 117 10.83 -0.33 17.54
CA PHE A 117 11.93 -0.94 16.78
C PHE A 117 13.04 -1.45 17.70
N LYS A 118 13.65 -2.57 17.33
CA LYS A 118 14.58 -3.30 18.22
C LYS A 118 15.96 -2.65 18.33
N SER A 119 16.43 -1.95 17.30
CA SER A 119 17.77 -1.37 17.25
C SER A 119 17.83 -0.02 16.55
N ASP A 120 18.85 0.79 16.86
CA ASP A 120 19.11 2.04 16.16
C ASP A 120 19.41 1.79 14.67
N ARG A 121 20.12 0.73 14.35
CA ARG A 121 20.38 0.31 12.96
C ARG A 121 19.11 0.09 12.17
N GLU A 122 18.07 -0.49 12.78
CA GLU A 122 16.78 -0.69 12.14
C GLU A 122 16.09 0.66 11.85
N VAL A 123 16.11 1.58 12.81
CA VAL A 123 15.54 2.93 12.66
C VAL A 123 16.28 3.69 11.57
N VAL A 124 17.62 3.72 11.59
CA VAL A 124 18.44 4.36 10.54
C VAL A 124 18.12 3.75 9.17
N GLY A 125 18.02 2.43 9.05
CA GLY A 125 17.65 1.75 7.81
C GLY A 125 16.24 2.09 7.31
N ILE A 126 15.32 2.48 8.19
CA ILE A 126 14.00 2.99 7.79
C ILE A 126 14.13 4.45 7.31
N LEU A 127 14.85 5.30 8.04
CA LEU A 127 15.06 6.69 7.68
C LEU A 127 15.76 6.85 6.34
N SER A 128 16.74 6.01 6.03
CA SER A 128 17.43 6.03 4.73
C SER A 128 16.47 5.75 3.55
N ARG A 129 15.45 4.92 3.77
CA ARG A 129 14.46 4.57 2.73
C ARG A 129 13.24 5.48 2.72
N SER A 130 12.79 5.96 3.87
CA SER A 130 11.56 6.74 4.06
C SER A 130 11.72 7.75 5.20
N PRO A 131 12.51 8.84 5.01
CA PRO A 131 12.69 9.84 6.05
C PRO A 131 11.37 10.51 6.47
N GLU A 132 10.43 10.59 5.54
CA GLU A 132 9.09 11.12 5.81
C GLU A 132 8.41 10.42 6.98
N SER A 133 8.62 9.13 7.16
CA SER A 133 8.05 8.35 8.26
C SER A 133 8.35 8.94 9.64
N PHE A 134 9.57 9.44 9.81
CA PHE A 134 10.03 10.00 11.07
C PHE A 134 9.77 11.50 11.16
N PHE A 135 9.99 12.25 10.07
CA PHE A 135 10.01 13.73 10.10
C PHE A 135 8.68 14.40 9.73
N ARG A 136 7.67 13.67 9.25
CA ARG A 136 6.41 14.23 8.73
C ARG A 136 5.67 15.05 9.79
N SER A 137 5.48 14.52 10.99
CA SER A 137 4.85 15.21 12.11
C SER A 137 5.89 15.80 13.04
N SER A 138 5.58 16.95 13.66
CA SER A 138 6.37 17.55 14.71
C SER A 138 5.79 17.34 16.11
N ASP A 139 4.67 16.64 16.23
CA ASP A 139 3.99 16.42 17.50
C ASP A 139 4.33 15.02 18.05
N ASN A 140 5.26 14.99 19.01
CA ASN A 140 5.66 13.74 19.66
C ASN A 140 4.57 13.23 20.63
N LYS A 141 3.83 14.12 21.28
CA LYS A 141 2.73 13.74 22.18
C LYS A 141 1.59 13.08 21.39
N ASN A 142 1.28 13.61 20.21
CA ASN A 142 0.28 12.99 19.33
C ASN A 142 0.77 11.64 18.80
N LEU A 143 2.06 11.50 18.48
CA LEU A 143 2.64 10.20 18.09
C LEU A 143 2.48 9.16 19.21
N GLU A 144 2.86 9.51 20.44
CA GLU A 144 2.74 8.63 21.60
C GLU A 144 1.29 8.20 21.86
N LYS A 145 0.37 9.16 21.85
CA LYS A 145 -1.07 8.89 22.01
C LYS A 145 -1.61 7.96 20.92
N ASN A 146 -1.18 8.14 19.66
CA ASN A 146 -1.60 7.27 18.56
C ASN A 146 -1.03 5.86 18.71
N ILE A 147 0.24 5.70 19.09
CA ILE A 147 0.84 4.41 19.38
C ILE A 147 0.04 3.69 20.47
N SER A 148 -0.18 4.36 21.61
CA SER A 148 -0.94 3.81 22.73
C SER A 148 -2.36 3.41 22.32
N PHE A 149 -3.07 4.28 21.59
CA PHE A 149 -4.41 3.97 21.09
C PHE A 149 -4.44 2.74 20.19
N LEU A 150 -3.53 2.65 19.23
CA LEU A 150 -3.47 1.51 18.32
C LEU A 150 -3.14 0.18 19.06
N MET A 151 -2.32 0.25 20.09
CA MET A 151 -2.03 -0.91 20.94
C MET A 151 -3.28 -1.39 21.71
N THR A 152 -4.12 -0.47 22.19
CA THR A 152 -5.40 -0.88 22.83
C THR A 152 -6.36 -1.58 21.89
N LEU A 153 -6.23 -1.37 20.58
CA LEU A 153 -7.00 -2.10 19.55
C LEU A 153 -6.42 -3.51 19.26
N GLY A 154 -5.34 -3.91 19.94
CA GLY A 154 -4.66 -5.17 19.68
C GLY A 154 -3.77 -5.16 18.43
N ILE A 155 -3.39 -3.97 17.94
CA ILE A 155 -2.39 -3.82 16.87
C ILE A 155 -1.04 -4.27 17.42
N THR A 156 -0.41 -5.23 16.75
CA THR A 156 0.86 -5.80 17.19
C THR A 156 2.03 -4.84 16.94
N THR A 157 3.15 -5.03 17.62
CA THR A 157 4.39 -4.29 17.35
C THR A 157 4.81 -4.41 15.88
N LYS A 158 4.59 -5.57 15.26
CA LYS A 158 4.86 -5.79 13.84
C LYS A 158 3.96 -4.92 12.94
N ASP A 159 2.69 -4.77 13.30
CA ASP A 159 1.76 -3.92 12.55
C ASP A 159 2.06 -2.42 12.78
N LEU A 160 2.45 -2.02 14.00
CA LEU A 160 2.95 -0.67 14.27
C LEU A 160 4.19 -0.34 13.45
N HIS A 161 5.15 -1.28 13.38
CA HIS A 161 6.32 -1.17 12.51
C HIS A 161 5.89 -0.94 11.04
N ARG A 162 4.95 -1.73 10.54
CA ARG A 162 4.42 -1.59 9.19
C ARG A 162 3.72 -0.24 8.99
N LEU A 163 2.90 0.20 9.96
CA LEU A 163 2.23 1.51 9.90
C LEU A 163 3.21 2.67 9.86
N LEU A 164 4.20 2.69 10.75
CA LEU A 164 5.22 3.74 10.81
C LEU A 164 6.02 3.85 9.50
N THR A 165 6.25 2.72 8.83
CA THR A 165 7.06 2.66 7.60
C THR A 165 6.24 2.89 6.32
N THR A 166 4.97 2.46 6.28
CA THR A 166 4.18 2.46 5.04
C THR A 166 3.02 3.44 5.02
N ALA A 167 2.49 3.80 6.19
CA ALA A 167 1.38 4.74 6.34
C ALA A 167 1.62 5.75 7.48
N PRO A 168 2.75 6.48 7.49
CA PRO A 168 3.15 7.37 8.60
C PRO A 168 2.14 8.50 8.85
N ARG A 169 1.29 8.82 7.87
CA ARG A 169 0.23 9.80 8.01
C ARG A 169 -0.76 9.45 9.13
N THR A 170 -0.95 8.18 9.44
CA THR A 170 -1.77 7.72 10.56
C THR A 170 -1.36 8.39 11.88
N PHE A 171 -0.05 8.59 12.09
CA PHE A 171 0.49 9.21 13.29
C PHE A 171 0.54 10.74 13.23
N SER A 172 0.23 11.33 12.06
CA SER A 172 0.02 12.78 11.91
C SER A 172 -1.45 13.17 12.11
N ASN A 173 -2.38 12.22 12.05
CA ASN A 173 -3.77 12.43 12.40
C ASN A 173 -3.90 12.64 13.91
N SER A 174 -4.91 13.38 14.34
CA SER A 174 -5.29 13.35 15.76
C SER A 174 -5.76 11.94 16.14
N VAL A 175 -5.60 11.57 17.41
CA VAL A 175 -6.12 10.28 17.92
C VAL A 175 -7.63 10.18 17.67
N GLU A 176 -8.32 11.32 17.74
CA GLU A 176 -9.77 11.37 17.51
C GLU A 176 -10.15 10.96 16.08
N LEU A 177 -9.40 11.41 15.07
CA LEU A 177 -9.63 10.97 13.69
C LEU A 177 -9.43 9.45 13.52
N ASN A 178 -8.42 8.89 14.17
CA ASN A 178 -8.20 7.45 14.12
C ASN A 178 -9.30 6.69 14.89
N ARG A 179 -9.76 7.22 16.02
CA ARG A 179 -10.90 6.68 16.78
C ARG A 179 -12.18 6.70 15.93
N ASN A 180 -12.47 7.83 15.27
CA ASN A 180 -13.63 7.95 14.39
C ASN A 180 -13.63 6.92 13.25
N MET A 181 -12.44 6.57 12.72
CA MET A 181 -12.34 5.49 11.73
C MET A 181 -12.70 4.13 12.34
N VAL A 182 -12.28 3.84 13.56
CA VAL A 182 -12.62 2.58 14.25
C VAL A 182 -14.13 2.51 14.51
N GLU A 183 -14.73 3.57 15.04
CA GLU A 183 -16.18 3.63 15.29
C GLU A 183 -16.98 3.52 14.00
N PHE A 184 -16.48 4.13 12.92
CA PHE A 184 -17.08 3.96 11.60
C PHE A 184 -17.05 2.49 11.14
N LEU A 185 -15.93 1.79 11.27
CA LEU A 185 -15.85 0.37 10.91
C LEU A 185 -16.78 -0.50 11.76
N LYS A 186 -16.92 -0.18 13.07
CA LYS A 186 -17.92 -0.84 13.92
C LYS A 186 -19.34 -0.61 13.41
N SER A 187 -19.67 0.63 13.00
CA SER A 187 -20.99 0.94 12.44
C SER A 187 -21.27 0.19 11.13
N VAL A 188 -20.22 -0.04 10.30
CA VAL A 188 -20.33 -0.87 9.10
C VAL A 188 -20.68 -2.33 9.48
N CYS A 189 -20.04 -2.89 10.49
CA CYS A 189 -20.38 -4.23 10.99
C CYS A 189 -21.85 -4.33 11.42
N LEU A 190 -22.30 -3.37 12.23
CA LEU A 190 -23.67 -3.33 12.73
C LEU A 190 -24.71 -3.16 11.59
N SER A 191 -24.37 -2.41 10.53
CA SER A 191 -25.26 -2.23 9.37
C SER A 191 -25.50 -3.52 8.57
N PHE A 192 -24.68 -4.55 8.79
CA PHE A 192 -24.83 -5.89 8.25
C PHE A 192 -25.19 -6.94 9.32
N ASP A 193 -25.81 -6.52 10.42
CA ASP A 193 -26.22 -7.38 11.54
C ASP A 193 -25.07 -8.18 12.18
N GLY A 194 -23.84 -7.64 12.10
CA GLY A 194 -22.65 -8.29 12.68
C GLY A 194 -22.68 -8.22 14.20
N LYS A 195 -22.38 -9.36 14.86
CA LYS A 195 -22.49 -9.51 16.32
C LYS A 195 -21.26 -9.02 17.10
N ASP A 196 -20.11 -8.88 16.45
CA ASP A 196 -18.83 -8.49 17.09
C ASP A 196 -18.17 -7.35 16.31
N PRO A 197 -18.63 -6.09 16.50
CA PRO A 197 -18.13 -4.94 15.80
C PRO A 197 -16.65 -4.61 16.15
N GLU A 198 -16.21 -4.93 17.38
CA GLU A 198 -14.81 -4.73 17.80
C GLU A 198 -13.88 -5.66 17.02
N ARG A 199 -14.21 -6.93 16.94
CA ARG A 199 -13.45 -7.92 16.19
C ARG A 199 -13.43 -7.60 14.70
N PHE A 200 -14.59 -7.17 14.16
CA PHE A 200 -14.70 -6.76 12.76
C PHE A 200 -13.74 -5.61 12.46
N ALA A 201 -13.80 -4.51 13.23
CA ALA A 201 -12.93 -3.35 13.03
C ALA A 201 -11.45 -3.73 13.12
N ARG A 202 -11.05 -4.49 14.14
CA ARG A 202 -9.66 -5.00 14.29
C ARG A 202 -9.24 -5.85 13.09
N THR A 203 -10.11 -6.72 12.60
CA THR A 203 -9.81 -7.59 11.45
C THR A 203 -9.60 -6.77 10.19
N VAL A 204 -10.48 -5.81 9.89
CA VAL A 204 -10.34 -4.91 8.74
C VAL A 204 -9.03 -4.12 8.83
N ILE A 205 -8.75 -3.52 9.98
CA ILE A 205 -7.52 -2.73 10.20
C ILE A 205 -6.27 -3.59 10.05
N SER A 206 -6.23 -4.79 10.63
CA SER A 206 -5.06 -5.68 10.52
C SER A 206 -4.76 -6.10 9.08
N ARG A 207 -5.79 -6.22 8.25
CA ARG A 207 -5.67 -6.56 6.83
C ARG A 207 -5.33 -5.35 5.97
N ASN A 208 -5.85 -4.19 6.32
CA ASN A 208 -5.66 -2.94 5.58
C ASN A 208 -5.39 -1.77 6.52
N LEU A 209 -4.13 -1.55 6.85
CA LEU A 209 -3.70 -0.44 7.69
C LEU A 209 -3.89 0.94 7.01
N TYR A 210 -4.05 0.97 5.68
CA TYR A 210 -4.25 2.22 4.94
C TYR A 210 -5.63 2.84 5.16
N VAL A 211 -6.58 2.13 5.77
CA VAL A 211 -7.91 2.70 6.13
C VAL A 211 -7.76 3.96 6.98
N PHE A 212 -6.77 4.04 7.87
CA PHE A 212 -6.53 5.21 8.72
C PHE A 212 -6.13 6.49 7.96
N ILE A 213 -5.63 6.38 6.75
CA ILE A 213 -5.25 7.54 5.92
C ILE A 213 -6.29 7.87 4.85
N ARG A 214 -7.43 7.21 4.89
CA ARG A 214 -8.58 7.43 4.00
C ARG A 214 -9.71 8.11 4.75
N SER A 215 -10.59 8.79 4.01
CA SER A 215 -11.82 9.32 4.59
C SER A 215 -12.85 8.21 4.79
N THR A 216 -13.64 8.31 5.85
CA THR A 216 -14.78 7.40 6.10
C THR A 216 -15.76 7.42 4.94
N ASN A 217 -15.98 8.59 4.29
CA ASN A 217 -16.86 8.71 3.12
C ASN A 217 -16.39 7.86 1.94
N ARG A 218 -15.06 7.80 1.68
CA ARG A 218 -14.52 6.92 0.63
C ARG A 218 -14.80 5.46 0.94
N ILE A 219 -14.51 5.02 2.15
CA ILE A 219 -14.71 3.63 2.57
C ILE A 219 -16.20 3.29 2.52
N ARG A 220 -17.07 4.18 3.01
CA ARG A 220 -18.53 4.04 2.93
C ARG A 220 -19.00 3.85 1.48
N ALA A 221 -18.58 4.73 0.58
CA ALA A 221 -18.94 4.65 -0.83
C ALA A 221 -18.53 3.32 -1.46
N ASN A 222 -17.34 2.80 -1.11
CA ASN A 222 -16.85 1.52 -1.60
C ASN A 222 -17.63 0.34 -1.02
N VAL A 223 -17.94 0.35 0.28
CA VAL A 223 -18.79 -0.66 0.94
C VAL A 223 -20.16 -0.69 0.29
N GLU A 224 -20.83 0.45 0.16
CA GLU A 224 -22.16 0.55 -0.44
C GLU A 224 -22.16 0.12 -1.91
N PHE A 225 -21.17 0.55 -2.68
CA PHE A 225 -21.04 0.17 -4.09
C PHE A 225 -20.92 -1.36 -4.24
N LEU A 226 -19.99 -1.98 -3.53
CA LEU A 226 -19.76 -3.43 -3.62
C LEU A 226 -21.00 -4.21 -3.15
N SER A 227 -21.60 -3.80 -2.04
CA SER A 227 -22.78 -4.48 -1.49
C SER A 227 -23.98 -4.45 -2.44
N ARG A 228 -24.26 -3.28 -3.06
CA ARG A 228 -25.36 -3.13 -4.02
C ARG A 228 -25.07 -3.82 -5.36
N SER A 229 -23.88 -3.59 -5.92
CA SER A 229 -23.54 -4.10 -7.26
C SER A 229 -23.41 -5.62 -7.30
N LEU A 230 -22.96 -6.24 -6.21
CA LEU A 230 -22.88 -7.70 -6.07
C LEU A 230 -24.15 -8.30 -5.43
N ARG A 231 -25.13 -7.48 -5.04
CA ARG A 231 -26.34 -7.94 -4.31
C ARG A 231 -25.96 -8.86 -3.15
N LEU A 232 -25.06 -8.36 -2.27
CA LEU A 232 -24.58 -9.15 -1.15
C LEU A 232 -25.64 -9.29 -0.07
N SER A 233 -25.80 -10.50 0.46
CA SER A 233 -26.46 -10.68 1.76
C SER A 233 -25.57 -10.10 2.88
N ASN A 234 -26.15 -9.83 4.05
CA ASN A 234 -25.41 -9.33 5.21
C ASN A 234 -24.24 -10.26 5.59
N ALA A 235 -24.45 -11.57 5.55
CA ALA A 235 -23.43 -12.56 5.83
C ALA A 235 -22.27 -12.51 4.80
N GLU A 236 -22.59 -12.42 3.50
CA GLU A 236 -21.58 -12.31 2.45
C GLU A 236 -20.78 -11.01 2.56
N ALA A 237 -21.42 -9.89 2.89
CA ALA A 237 -20.76 -8.60 3.11
C ALA A 237 -19.77 -8.67 4.29
N LEU A 238 -20.20 -9.23 5.43
CA LEU A 238 -19.31 -9.41 6.59
C LEU A 238 -18.10 -10.29 6.25
N VAL A 239 -18.30 -11.40 5.53
CA VAL A 239 -17.21 -12.28 5.12
C VAL A 239 -16.27 -11.55 4.16
N LEU A 240 -16.79 -10.88 3.13
CA LEU A 240 -16.01 -10.15 2.14
C LEU A 240 -15.12 -9.10 2.82
N PHE A 241 -15.69 -8.23 3.67
CA PHE A 241 -14.94 -7.14 4.30
C PHE A 241 -14.01 -7.60 5.43
N GLN A 242 -14.20 -8.77 5.99
CA GLN A 242 -13.24 -9.39 6.94
C GLN A 242 -12.14 -10.20 6.24
N THR A 243 -12.21 -10.41 4.93
CA THR A 243 -11.23 -11.16 4.15
C THR A 243 -10.44 -10.25 3.20
N HIS A 244 -10.29 -10.64 1.96
CA HIS A 244 -9.58 -9.86 0.94
C HIS A 244 -10.28 -8.55 0.58
N GLY A 245 -11.60 -8.46 0.77
CA GLY A 245 -12.37 -7.25 0.55
C GLY A 245 -11.95 -6.06 1.43
N ALA A 246 -11.42 -6.32 2.64
CA ALA A 246 -10.86 -5.25 3.46
C ALA A 246 -9.77 -4.45 2.72
N GLN A 247 -8.98 -5.10 1.88
CA GLN A 247 -7.85 -4.47 1.20
C GLN A 247 -8.30 -3.53 0.07
N ILE A 248 -9.41 -3.83 -0.60
CA ILE A 248 -9.92 -2.99 -1.69
C ILE A 248 -10.70 -1.75 -1.22
N LEU A 249 -11.01 -1.66 0.08
CA LEU A 249 -11.76 -0.53 0.64
C LEU A 249 -11.01 0.81 0.53
N ASP A 250 -9.68 0.82 0.42
CA ASP A 250 -8.89 2.04 0.29
C ASP A 250 -8.64 2.47 -1.16
N LEU A 251 -9.09 1.71 -2.16
CA LEU A 251 -9.06 2.16 -3.55
C LEU A 251 -9.85 3.46 -3.74
N SER A 252 -9.45 4.28 -4.72
CA SER A 252 -10.33 5.38 -5.11
C SER A 252 -11.65 4.83 -5.64
N HIS A 253 -12.73 5.53 -5.37
CA HIS A 253 -14.06 5.06 -5.78
C HIS A 253 -14.16 4.89 -7.31
N GLU A 254 -13.55 5.81 -8.04
CA GLU A 254 -13.47 5.77 -9.51
C GLU A 254 -12.68 4.56 -10.00
N SER A 255 -11.51 4.29 -9.38
CA SER A 255 -10.69 3.14 -9.76
C SER A 255 -11.40 1.83 -9.45
N LEU A 256 -12.07 1.74 -8.29
CA LEU A 256 -12.85 0.57 -7.93
C LEU A 256 -13.96 0.30 -8.94
N LYS A 257 -14.75 1.32 -9.28
CA LYS A 257 -15.83 1.21 -10.29
C LYS A 257 -15.27 0.81 -11.65
N LYS A 258 -14.24 1.51 -12.14
CA LYS A 258 -13.61 1.20 -13.43
C LYS A 258 -13.17 -0.25 -13.52
N ASN A 259 -12.43 -0.72 -12.50
CA ASN A 259 -11.92 -2.09 -12.50
C ASN A 259 -13.04 -3.13 -12.36
N PHE A 260 -14.06 -2.82 -11.57
CA PHE A 260 -15.24 -3.67 -11.38
C PHE A 260 -16.01 -3.85 -12.70
N GLU A 261 -16.37 -2.76 -13.36
CA GLU A 261 -17.13 -2.81 -14.62
C GLU A 261 -16.31 -3.45 -15.76
N SER A 262 -15.03 -3.15 -15.84
CA SER A 262 -14.14 -3.76 -16.84
C SER A 262 -14.03 -5.27 -16.68
N LEU A 263 -13.85 -5.75 -15.43
CA LEU A 263 -13.82 -7.19 -15.16
C LEU A 263 -15.17 -7.84 -15.48
N ARG A 264 -16.28 -7.19 -15.09
CA ARG A 264 -17.63 -7.70 -15.38
C ARG A 264 -17.87 -7.86 -16.88
N MET A 265 -17.58 -6.82 -17.68
CA MET A 265 -17.71 -6.87 -19.14
C MET A 265 -16.82 -7.96 -19.74
N LYS A 266 -15.58 -8.11 -19.27
CA LYS A 266 -14.66 -9.14 -19.76
C LYS A 266 -15.17 -10.54 -19.47
N LEU A 267 -15.66 -10.82 -18.26
CA LEU A 267 -16.22 -12.12 -17.93
C LEU A 267 -17.50 -12.41 -18.73
N GLN A 268 -18.36 -11.40 -18.93
CA GLN A 268 -19.54 -11.54 -19.78
C GLN A 268 -19.17 -11.88 -21.24
N SER A 269 -18.14 -11.24 -21.81
CA SER A 269 -17.65 -11.58 -23.16
C SER A 269 -17.08 -13.01 -23.27
N LEU A 270 -16.67 -13.60 -22.13
CA LEU A 270 -16.22 -14.99 -22.04
C LEU A 270 -17.37 -15.97 -21.68
N GLY A 271 -18.64 -15.53 -21.74
CA GLY A 271 -19.81 -16.37 -21.48
C GLY A 271 -20.12 -16.60 -19.99
N CYS A 272 -19.60 -15.78 -19.08
CA CYS A 272 -19.91 -15.86 -17.67
C CYS A 272 -21.12 -14.98 -17.31
N ASP A 273 -21.88 -15.41 -16.33
CA ASP A 273 -23.00 -14.66 -15.77
C ASP A 273 -22.62 -13.82 -14.53
N ASP A 274 -23.60 -13.08 -13.97
CA ASP A 274 -23.40 -12.27 -12.77
C ASP A 274 -23.12 -13.13 -11.52
N ALA A 275 -23.54 -14.38 -11.48
CA ALA A 275 -23.24 -15.30 -10.38
C ALA A 275 -21.78 -15.73 -10.40
N ASP A 276 -21.22 -15.98 -11.57
CA ASP A 276 -19.81 -16.27 -11.77
C ASP A 276 -18.93 -15.08 -11.37
N PHE A 277 -19.35 -13.88 -11.81
CA PHE A 277 -18.66 -12.64 -11.44
C PHE A 277 -18.66 -12.43 -9.92
N LYS A 278 -19.83 -12.55 -9.28
CA LYS A 278 -19.97 -12.46 -7.81
C LYS A 278 -19.08 -13.50 -7.13
N ARG A 279 -19.10 -14.74 -7.58
CA ARG A 279 -18.28 -15.84 -7.04
C ARG A 279 -16.79 -15.51 -7.11
N MET A 280 -16.32 -14.97 -8.24
CA MET A 280 -14.91 -14.57 -8.40
C MET A 280 -14.50 -13.51 -7.39
N ILE A 281 -15.32 -12.46 -7.19
CA ILE A 281 -15.05 -11.38 -6.23
C ILE A 281 -15.08 -11.89 -4.79
N LEU A 282 -16.05 -12.74 -4.42
CA LEU A 282 -16.13 -13.32 -3.08
C LEU A 282 -14.93 -14.22 -2.78
N ASN A 283 -14.48 -15.01 -3.76
CA ASN A 283 -13.31 -15.86 -3.61
C ASN A 283 -12.01 -15.05 -3.50
N TYR A 284 -11.86 -13.99 -4.30
CA TYR A 284 -10.61 -13.25 -4.37
C TYR A 284 -10.80 -11.81 -4.88
N SER A 285 -11.30 -10.93 -4.04
CA SER A 285 -11.57 -9.53 -4.40
C SER A 285 -10.34 -8.72 -4.81
N LEU A 286 -9.11 -9.22 -4.55
CA LEU A 286 -7.87 -8.54 -4.96
C LEU A 286 -7.70 -8.42 -6.47
N VAL A 287 -8.45 -9.16 -7.28
CA VAL A 287 -8.49 -8.96 -8.74
C VAL A 287 -8.87 -7.53 -9.11
N LEU A 288 -9.61 -6.83 -8.26
CA LEU A 288 -10.00 -5.42 -8.45
C LEU A 288 -8.85 -4.42 -8.25
N PHE A 289 -7.67 -4.84 -7.74
CA PHE A 289 -6.46 -4.01 -7.73
C PHE A 289 -5.72 -4.01 -9.07
N VAL A 290 -5.96 -5.02 -9.90
CA VAL A 290 -5.27 -5.14 -11.19
C VAL A 290 -5.91 -4.16 -12.17
N SER A 291 -5.09 -3.41 -12.91
CA SER A 291 -5.65 -2.52 -13.94
C SER A 291 -6.37 -3.32 -15.02
N SER A 292 -7.40 -2.71 -15.61
CA SER A 292 -8.25 -3.36 -16.62
C SER A 292 -7.44 -3.98 -17.77
N GLU A 293 -6.46 -3.23 -18.27
CA GLU A 293 -5.62 -3.66 -19.38
C GLU A 293 -4.83 -4.92 -19.04
N ARG A 294 -4.15 -4.92 -17.88
CA ARG A 294 -3.36 -6.07 -17.41
C ARG A 294 -4.23 -7.28 -17.06
N LEU A 295 -5.42 -7.01 -16.51
CA LEU A 295 -6.34 -8.10 -16.16
C LEU A 295 -6.85 -8.81 -17.40
N ASN A 296 -7.26 -8.04 -18.43
CA ASN A 296 -7.70 -8.58 -19.71
C ASN A 296 -6.57 -9.38 -20.39
N GLU A 297 -5.36 -8.83 -20.45
CA GLU A 297 -4.19 -9.51 -21.01
C GLU A 297 -3.90 -10.86 -20.31
N LYS A 298 -4.04 -10.92 -18.99
CA LYS A 298 -3.84 -12.16 -18.22
C LYS A 298 -4.96 -13.16 -18.47
N LEU A 299 -6.22 -12.71 -18.56
CA LEU A 299 -7.34 -13.59 -18.87
C LEU A 299 -7.20 -14.17 -20.28
N ASP A 300 -6.91 -13.32 -21.27
CA ASP A 300 -6.69 -13.77 -22.65
C ASP A 300 -5.55 -14.80 -22.74
N CYS A 301 -4.43 -14.51 -22.11
CA CYS A 301 -3.30 -15.45 -22.06
C CYS A 301 -3.65 -16.80 -21.43
N LEU A 302 -4.49 -16.83 -20.39
CA LEU A 302 -4.95 -18.08 -19.78
C LEU A 302 -5.90 -18.84 -20.72
N MET A 303 -6.82 -18.15 -21.40
CA MET A 303 -7.74 -18.77 -22.38
C MET A 303 -6.98 -19.33 -23.58
N ASP A 304 -6.04 -18.56 -24.13
CA ASP A 304 -5.17 -18.99 -25.23
C ASP A 304 -4.31 -20.21 -24.85
N GLY A 305 -3.96 -20.33 -23.56
CA GLY A 305 -3.26 -21.48 -22.98
C GLY A 305 -4.13 -22.72 -22.74
N GLY A 306 -5.41 -22.72 -23.18
CA GLY A 306 -6.33 -23.85 -23.06
C GLY A 306 -7.08 -23.94 -21.72
N ILE A 307 -7.06 -22.88 -20.90
CA ILE A 307 -7.75 -22.85 -19.63
C ILE A 307 -9.16 -22.29 -19.81
N HIS A 308 -10.15 -22.98 -19.27
CA HIS A 308 -11.52 -22.50 -19.28
C HIS A 308 -11.74 -21.42 -18.21
N VAL A 309 -12.48 -20.35 -18.54
CA VAL A 309 -12.74 -19.21 -17.62
C VAL A 309 -13.31 -19.63 -16.27
N LYS A 310 -14.16 -20.66 -16.22
CA LYS A 310 -14.71 -21.19 -14.96
C LYS A 310 -13.64 -21.72 -13.99
N GLN A 311 -12.53 -22.25 -14.51
CA GLN A 311 -11.39 -22.67 -13.69
C GLN A 311 -10.68 -21.45 -13.08
N VAL A 312 -10.57 -20.35 -13.84
CA VAL A 312 -10.01 -19.09 -13.33
C VAL A 312 -10.91 -18.50 -12.22
N ILE A 313 -12.23 -18.53 -12.37
CA ILE A 313 -13.20 -18.11 -11.35
C ILE A 313 -13.06 -18.92 -10.07
N GLN A 314 -12.77 -20.21 -10.17
CA GLN A 314 -12.53 -21.06 -9.00
C GLN A 314 -11.17 -20.81 -8.34
N LYS A 315 -10.15 -20.42 -9.11
CA LYS A 315 -8.77 -20.20 -8.66
C LYS A 315 -8.23 -18.84 -9.12
N PRO A 316 -8.90 -17.71 -8.79
CA PRO A 316 -8.58 -16.40 -9.36
C PRO A 316 -7.22 -15.86 -8.91
N LYS A 317 -6.59 -16.44 -7.91
CA LYS A 317 -5.26 -16.08 -7.41
C LYS A 317 -4.15 -16.29 -8.46
N VAL A 318 -4.38 -17.07 -9.51
CA VAL A 318 -3.47 -17.16 -10.66
C VAL A 318 -3.21 -15.78 -11.29
N LEU A 319 -4.18 -14.87 -11.21
CA LEU A 319 -4.08 -13.51 -11.74
C LEU A 319 -3.11 -12.59 -10.95
N ASP A 320 -2.59 -13.03 -9.80
CA ASP A 320 -1.55 -12.29 -9.07
C ASP A 320 -0.16 -12.36 -9.73
N PHE A 321 0.06 -13.38 -10.53
CA PHE A 321 1.35 -13.55 -11.21
C PHE A 321 1.52 -12.53 -12.35
N SER A 322 2.78 -12.21 -12.68
CA SER A 322 3.07 -11.41 -13.87
C SER A 322 2.65 -12.17 -15.12
N ILE A 323 2.31 -11.45 -16.18
CA ILE A 323 1.95 -12.05 -17.46
C ILE A 323 3.07 -12.97 -17.98
N ASP A 324 4.34 -12.57 -17.84
CA ASP A 324 5.48 -13.37 -18.25
C ASP A 324 5.57 -14.67 -17.45
N SER A 325 5.28 -14.62 -16.15
CA SER A 325 5.25 -15.82 -15.31
C SER A 325 4.10 -16.76 -15.69
N ILE A 326 2.95 -16.21 -16.07
CA ILE A 326 1.82 -17.01 -16.55
C ILE A 326 2.18 -17.67 -17.87
N ARG A 327 2.69 -16.92 -18.85
CA ARG A 327 3.13 -17.45 -20.17
C ARG A 327 4.15 -18.55 -20.02
N GLN A 328 5.18 -18.33 -19.19
CA GLN A 328 6.21 -19.33 -18.99
C GLN A 328 5.65 -20.61 -18.36
N ARG A 329 4.79 -20.50 -17.35
CA ARG A 329 4.18 -21.67 -16.71
C ARG A 329 3.26 -22.45 -17.65
N LEU A 330 2.48 -21.75 -18.46
CA LEU A 330 1.64 -22.38 -19.49
C LEU A 330 2.49 -23.11 -20.51
N HIS A 331 3.56 -22.46 -21.02
CA HIS A 331 4.49 -23.06 -21.97
C HIS A 331 5.11 -24.35 -21.41
N ASP A 332 5.64 -24.29 -20.19
CA ASP A 332 6.31 -25.44 -19.55
C ASP A 332 5.35 -26.60 -19.33
N LEU A 333 4.11 -26.34 -18.90
CA LEU A 333 3.09 -27.37 -18.67
C LEU A 333 2.56 -27.97 -19.99
N ASN A 334 2.29 -27.11 -20.99
CA ASN A 334 1.81 -27.60 -22.31
C ASN A 334 2.87 -28.44 -22.98
N ARG A 335 4.16 -28.12 -22.87
CA ARG A 335 5.26 -28.94 -23.40
C ARG A 335 5.30 -30.34 -22.78
N LEU A 336 4.86 -30.50 -21.54
CA LEU A 336 4.75 -31.79 -20.84
C LEU A 336 3.35 -32.41 -20.93
N GLY A 337 2.54 -32.01 -21.89
CA GLY A 337 1.22 -32.59 -22.12
C GLY A 337 0.24 -32.44 -20.97
N TYR A 338 0.42 -31.39 -20.09
CA TYR A 338 -0.44 -31.20 -18.90
C TYR A 338 -1.87 -30.85 -19.30
N ASP A 339 -2.81 -31.73 -18.97
CA ASP A 339 -4.22 -31.53 -19.25
C ASP A 339 -4.88 -30.69 -18.13
N PHE A 340 -5.16 -29.41 -18.42
CA PHE A 340 -5.80 -28.48 -17.48
C PHE A 340 -7.26 -28.85 -17.20
N GLN A 341 -7.96 -29.53 -18.12
CA GLN A 341 -9.34 -29.92 -17.88
C GLN A 341 -9.41 -31.06 -16.87
N LYS A 342 -8.50 -32.01 -16.95
CA LYS A 342 -8.43 -33.16 -16.05
C LYS A 342 -7.79 -32.83 -14.71
N ASN A 343 -6.70 -32.07 -14.71
CA ASN A 343 -5.86 -31.84 -13.53
C ASN A 343 -6.10 -30.48 -12.85
N GLY A 344 -6.88 -29.59 -13.49
CA GLY A 344 -7.15 -28.23 -12.98
C GLY A 344 -5.96 -27.30 -13.08
N ILE A 345 -6.16 -26.04 -12.63
CA ILE A 345 -5.16 -24.96 -12.75
C ILE A 345 -4.43 -24.62 -11.44
N ALA A 346 -4.63 -25.39 -10.38
CA ALA A 346 -4.01 -25.11 -9.07
C ALA A 346 -2.47 -25.09 -9.11
N VAL A 347 -1.86 -25.78 -10.06
CA VAL A 347 -0.42 -25.79 -10.32
C VAL A 347 0.11 -24.40 -10.66
N LEU A 348 -0.66 -23.59 -11.37
CA LEU A 348 -0.30 -22.22 -11.77
C LEU A 348 -0.24 -21.25 -10.59
N ASP A 349 -0.96 -21.53 -9.48
CA ASP A 349 -1.00 -20.71 -8.28
C ASP A 349 0.06 -21.11 -7.23
N THR A 350 1.04 -21.89 -7.59
CA THR A 350 2.06 -22.39 -6.67
C THR A 350 3.31 -21.48 -6.62
N SER A 351 4.09 -21.58 -5.52
CA SER A 351 5.40 -20.94 -5.47
C SER A 351 6.35 -21.49 -6.55
N LYS A 352 7.34 -20.71 -6.98
CA LYS A 352 8.33 -21.14 -8.00
C LYS A 352 8.95 -22.50 -7.66
N LYS A 353 9.34 -22.71 -6.38
CA LYS A 353 9.92 -23.99 -5.94
C LYS A 353 8.96 -25.16 -6.11
N ARG A 354 7.67 -24.98 -5.72
CA ARG A 354 6.66 -26.05 -5.87
C ARG A 354 6.31 -26.30 -7.32
N PHE A 355 6.30 -25.24 -8.15
CA PHE A 355 6.06 -25.36 -9.58
C PHE A 355 7.15 -26.19 -10.26
N LEU A 356 8.43 -25.87 -10.02
CA LEU A 356 9.56 -26.61 -10.58
C LEU A 356 9.55 -28.08 -10.15
N ALA A 357 9.32 -28.38 -8.86
CA ALA A 357 9.20 -29.73 -8.37
C ALA A 357 8.02 -30.52 -9.01
N LYS A 358 6.94 -29.83 -9.43
CA LYS A 358 5.85 -30.46 -10.16
C LYS A 358 6.25 -30.77 -11.61
N LEU A 359 6.97 -29.86 -12.28
CA LEU A 359 7.50 -30.11 -13.63
C LEU A 359 8.46 -31.31 -13.67
N GLU A 360 9.37 -31.41 -12.71
CA GLU A 360 10.29 -32.54 -12.57
C GLU A 360 9.54 -33.89 -12.48
N ARG A 361 8.48 -33.94 -11.64
CA ARG A 361 7.66 -35.16 -11.51
C ARG A 361 6.91 -35.52 -12.80
N LEU A 362 6.40 -34.52 -13.52
CA LEU A 362 5.70 -34.76 -14.80
C LEU A 362 6.69 -35.27 -15.86
N SER A 363 7.87 -34.69 -15.96
CA SER A 363 8.92 -35.11 -16.88
C SER A 363 9.44 -36.52 -16.58
N SER A 364 9.53 -36.92 -15.29
CA SER A 364 9.92 -38.29 -14.92
C SER A 364 8.87 -39.32 -15.31
N ALA A 365 7.59 -38.99 -15.13
CA ALA A 365 6.49 -39.88 -15.52
C ALA A 365 6.41 -40.12 -17.05
N GLU A 366 6.62 -39.07 -17.88
CA GLU A 366 6.70 -39.23 -19.33
C GLU A 366 7.84 -40.15 -19.77
N ASN A 367 8.99 -40.08 -19.10
CA ASN A 367 10.15 -40.92 -19.41
C ASN A 367 9.94 -42.40 -19.00
N GLU A 368 9.09 -42.69 -18.03
CA GLU A 368 8.74 -44.04 -17.62
C GLU A 368 7.74 -44.69 -18.61
N ASP A 369 6.72 -43.92 -19.06
CA ASP A 369 5.75 -44.38 -20.04
C ASP A 369 6.39 -44.65 -21.42
N THR A 370 7.37 -43.84 -21.83
CA THR A 370 8.12 -44.03 -23.08
C THR A 370 9.11 -45.21 -23.04
N ARG A 371 9.48 -45.72 -21.86
CA ARG A 371 10.36 -46.89 -21.70
C ARG A 371 9.60 -48.21 -21.58
N SER A 372 8.27 -48.13 -21.40
CA SER A 372 7.40 -49.31 -21.28
C SER A 372 6.65 -49.68 -22.54
N VAL A 373 6.92 -48.99 -23.66
CA VAL A 373 6.47 -49.28 -25.01
C VAL A 373 7.67 -49.75 -25.86
#